data_5dcdacfcfe80ef3ff3efe7fb53ec2f58
#
_entry.id   5dcdacfcfe80ef3ff3efe7fb53ec2f58
#
_cell.length_a   1.000
_cell.length_b   1.000
_cell.length_c   1.000
_cell.angle_alpha   90.00
_cell.angle_beta   90.00
_cell.angle_gamma   90.00
#
_symmetry.space_group_name_H-M   'P 1'
#
loop_
_entity.id
_entity.type
_entity.pdbx_description
1 polymer ?
#
loop_
_entity_poly.entity_id
_entity_poly.type
_entity_poly.pdbx_seq_one_letter_code
_entity_poly.pdbx_strand_id
1 'polypeptide(L)'
;QLLISTATPPACTSGPRRRPLPQNVADKGVWQLSTSSTGVTSTKKRHTSPSLTSLWVWIWGQGLAAAHRSNTGRRSTTKRTLDVDITMGVPTVGKHGYDQHAGTMECETPNQGDAVEIRLERDVMAEAVAWAARSLPNRPTVQILAGLHVREEGDSGVIPASNTESSAQLTLSAQVDEPGESLVSGKLLADIARSLPNKPVQITTDPAKMDLVCGSARFTLQALPVDEYPDLPQMPAATGTVDASVFPRAVAQVVVAAGRDAPLPVFTGVRVEINGETLSLLATDRYRMALKEITWNPSATDAEATALVPAKVINETARSMTSGEHVTMNLSSGDSGEGLVGFEGDGANGVRRMTTRLLSGEFPKVRHLMDIKATRSVRARTDELINSVRRVSLVAERNTPLRMFINDDSVALSAATGDQAQASEAIEAVVTNHVDGEPTITAAGFNPHYLSDALGALDTPYVHFSFTAPGKPCLVTGLNDFDGNPETDYRHVIMLMRLPS
;
A
#
# COMPACT_ATOMS: atom_id res chain seq x y z
N GLN A 1 -7.52 -1.57 55.05
CA GLN A 1 -8.06 -2.78 55.65
C GLN A 1 -8.75 -3.65 54.59
N LEU A 2 -8.15 -4.78 54.42
CA LEU A 2 -8.52 -6.00 53.72
C LEU A 2 -10.00 -6.39 53.83
N LEU A 3 -10.53 -6.97 52.77
CA LEU A 3 -11.25 -8.25 52.87
C LEU A 3 -11.24 -8.99 51.52
N ILE A 4 -10.56 -10.14 51.56
CA ILE A 4 -10.49 -11.18 50.51
C ILE A 4 -11.72 -12.04 50.69
N SER A 5 -12.42 -12.38 49.58
CA SER A 5 -13.36 -13.51 49.58
C SER A 5 -13.13 -14.37 48.35
N THR A 6 -12.65 -15.57 48.59
CA THR A 6 -12.47 -16.71 47.71
C THR A 6 -13.80 -17.44 47.52
N ALA A 7 -14.14 -17.86 46.30
CA ALA A 7 -15.10 -18.93 46.04
C ALA A 7 -14.66 -19.79 44.86
N THR A 8 -14.46 -21.05 45.12
CA THR A 8 -14.04 -22.18 44.29
C THR A 8 -15.24 -22.71 43.46
N PRO A 9 -15.02 -23.39 42.32
CA PRO A 9 -16.10 -23.90 41.45
C PRO A 9 -16.46 -25.35 41.81
N PRO A 10 -17.63 -25.86 41.40
CA PRO A 10 -17.93 -27.28 41.45
C PRO A 10 -17.69 -28.00 40.11
N ALA A 11 -17.36 -29.27 40.26
CA ALA A 11 -16.89 -30.22 39.26
C ALA A 11 -17.99 -30.96 38.48
N CYS A 12 -17.54 -31.44 37.31
CA CYS A 12 -17.89 -32.62 36.50
C CYS A 12 -19.11 -33.49 36.80
N THR A 13 -19.89 -33.82 35.71
CA THR A 13 -20.24 -35.23 35.41
C THR A 13 -20.50 -35.45 33.90
N SER A 14 -19.71 -36.34 33.32
CA SER A 14 -19.95 -37.50 32.41
C SER A 14 -20.91 -37.40 31.20
N GLY A 15 -20.33 -37.70 29.99
CA GLY A 15 -20.96 -38.06 28.71
C GLY A 15 -21.60 -39.45 28.68
N PRO A 16 -21.70 -40.22 27.58
CA PRO A 16 -21.64 -39.91 26.13
C PRO A 16 -22.81 -40.54 25.34
N ARG A 17 -23.03 -40.19 24.04
CA ARG A 17 -23.61 -41.15 23.04
C ARG A 17 -23.40 -40.65 21.61
N ARG A 18 -22.69 -41.46 20.83
CA ARG A 18 -22.62 -41.51 19.37
C ARG A 18 -23.89 -42.13 18.78
N ARG A 19 -24.30 -41.70 17.58
CA ARG A 19 -24.81 -42.55 16.46
C ARG A 19 -25.07 -41.67 15.20
N PRO A 20 -25.27 -42.28 14.00
CA PRO A 20 -24.32 -42.18 12.89
C PRO A 20 -24.91 -41.54 11.62
N LEU A 21 -24.04 -41.33 10.63
CA LEU A 21 -24.32 -40.90 9.24
C LEU A 21 -25.21 -41.94 8.49
N PRO A 22 -25.90 -41.53 7.44
CA PRO A 22 -26.01 -42.34 6.23
C PRO A 22 -25.38 -41.70 4.99
N GLN A 23 -24.78 -42.61 4.23
CA GLN A 23 -24.19 -42.43 2.89
C GLN A 23 -25.23 -42.45 1.77
N ASN A 24 -24.83 -41.83 0.63
CA ASN A 24 -25.20 -42.12 -0.76
C ASN A 24 -26.62 -41.79 -1.24
N VAL A 25 -26.67 -40.97 -2.31
CA VAL A 25 -26.94 -41.46 -3.68
C VAL A 25 -26.60 -40.37 -4.71
N ALA A 26 -25.84 -40.74 -5.70
CA ALA A 26 -25.58 -39.99 -6.91
C ALA A 26 -26.82 -39.97 -7.82
N ASP A 27 -27.09 -38.83 -8.48
CA ASP A 27 -27.69 -38.97 -9.84
C ASP A 27 -27.34 -37.77 -10.74
N LYS A 28 -27.10 -38.14 -11.98
CA LYS A 28 -26.66 -37.35 -13.11
C LYS A 28 -27.86 -36.61 -13.72
N GLY A 29 -27.73 -35.35 -14.00
CA GLY A 29 -28.69 -34.58 -14.81
C GLY A 29 -27.96 -33.66 -15.79
N VAL A 30 -27.79 -34.14 -17.02
CA VAL A 30 -27.39 -33.41 -18.22
C VAL A 30 -28.55 -32.53 -18.68
N TRP A 31 -28.28 -31.24 -18.89
CA TRP A 31 -29.19 -30.39 -19.68
C TRP A 31 -28.43 -29.69 -20.80
N GLN A 32 -28.96 -29.92 -22.01
CA GLN A 32 -28.48 -29.42 -23.29
C GLN A 32 -28.84 -27.95 -23.52
N LEU A 33 -27.94 -27.30 -24.22
CA LEU A 33 -28.14 -26.04 -24.93
C LEU A 33 -29.26 -26.15 -25.99
N SER A 34 -30.13 -25.14 -26.05
CA SER A 34 -30.90 -24.84 -27.26
C SER A 34 -30.78 -23.36 -27.60
N THR A 35 -30.17 -23.11 -28.74
CA THR A 35 -30.16 -21.86 -29.48
C THR A 35 -31.48 -21.65 -30.19
N SER A 36 -32.05 -20.42 -30.12
CA SER A 36 -32.98 -19.97 -31.15
C SER A 36 -32.79 -18.50 -31.45
N SER A 37 -32.46 -18.27 -32.69
CA SER A 37 -32.38 -17.00 -33.43
C SER A 37 -33.75 -16.60 -33.94
N THR A 38 -34.10 -15.33 -33.91
CA THR A 38 -34.92 -14.54 -34.87
C THR A 38 -34.93 -13.12 -34.32
N GLY A 39 -34.69 -12.02 -34.97
CA GLY A 39 -34.85 -11.66 -36.37
C GLY A 39 -35.45 -10.24 -36.41
N VAL A 40 -34.69 -9.25 -36.89
CA VAL A 40 -35.11 -8.07 -37.68
C VAL A 40 -36.25 -7.18 -37.18
N THR A 41 -36.00 -5.86 -36.93
CA THR A 41 -36.37 -4.80 -37.88
C THR A 41 -35.95 -3.39 -37.40
N SER A 42 -35.45 -2.66 -38.36
CA SER A 42 -35.12 -1.22 -38.39
C SER A 42 -36.34 -0.32 -38.27
N THR A 43 -36.26 0.78 -37.50
CA THR A 43 -36.92 2.03 -37.90
C THR A 43 -36.20 3.26 -37.32
N LYS A 44 -36.02 4.18 -38.22
CA LYS A 44 -35.41 5.53 -38.12
C LYS A 44 -36.42 6.52 -37.55
N LYS A 45 -36.01 7.42 -36.60
CA LYS A 45 -36.36 8.86 -36.64
C LYS A 45 -35.84 9.67 -35.43
N ARG A 46 -35.02 10.66 -35.75
CA ARG A 46 -35.04 12.11 -35.49
C ARG A 46 -34.81 12.66 -34.08
N HIS A 47 -33.71 13.41 -34.04
CA HIS A 47 -33.43 14.69 -33.37
C HIS A 47 -34.19 15.10 -32.10
N THR A 48 -33.42 15.19 -31.00
CA THR A 48 -33.57 16.27 -30.01
C THR A 48 -32.18 16.59 -29.39
N SER A 49 -31.95 17.85 -29.11
CA SER A 49 -30.71 18.49 -28.68
C SER A 49 -30.13 17.92 -27.37
N PRO A 50 -28.81 17.91 -27.19
CA PRO A 50 -28.16 17.40 -25.96
C PRO A 50 -28.22 18.45 -24.84
N SER A 51 -28.67 17.99 -23.67
CA SER A 51 -28.66 18.76 -22.43
C SER A 51 -27.23 18.86 -21.87
N LEU A 52 -26.97 19.93 -21.13
CA LEU A 52 -25.70 20.36 -20.54
C LEU A 52 -24.92 19.33 -19.66
N THR A 53 -25.40 18.11 -19.50
CA THR A 53 -24.76 17.03 -18.75
C THR A 53 -23.65 16.31 -19.51
N SER A 54 -23.49 16.55 -20.82
CA SER A 54 -22.46 15.92 -21.66
C SER A 54 -21.10 16.66 -21.67
N LEU A 55 -21.03 17.87 -21.07
CA LEU A 55 -19.79 18.65 -21.11
C LEU A 55 -18.67 18.13 -20.20
N TRP A 56 -19.00 17.40 -19.14
CA TRP A 56 -18.02 16.87 -18.19
C TRP A 56 -17.30 15.60 -18.64
N VAL A 57 -17.92 14.81 -19.50
CA VAL A 57 -17.29 13.63 -20.10
C VAL A 57 -16.32 14.02 -21.23
N TRP A 58 -16.52 15.21 -21.82
CA TRP A 58 -15.74 15.64 -22.99
C TRP A 58 -14.37 16.26 -22.64
N ILE A 59 -14.23 16.86 -21.46
CA ILE A 59 -12.95 17.46 -21.02
C ILE A 59 -11.88 16.38 -20.74
N TRP A 60 -12.27 15.14 -20.48
CA TRP A 60 -11.37 14.01 -20.19
C TRP A 60 -11.06 13.10 -21.38
N GLY A 61 -11.73 13.32 -22.53
CA GLY A 61 -11.60 12.47 -23.72
C GLY A 61 -10.63 12.96 -24.80
N GLN A 62 -10.06 14.16 -24.69
CA GLN A 62 -9.27 14.78 -25.78
C GLN A 62 -7.74 14.61 -25.65
N GLY A 63 -7.25 13.85 -24.69
CA GLY A 63 -5.80 13.65 -24.47
C GLY A 63 -5.15 12.50 -25.26
N LEU A 64 -5.87 11.74 -26.08
CA LEU A 64 -5.36 10.48 -26.66
C LEU A 64 -5.57 10.34 -28.18
N ALA A 65 -5.54 11.41 -28.95
CA ALA A 65 -5.63 11.33 -30.41
C ALA A 65 -4.65 12.24 -31.15
N ALA A 66 -3.35 12.08 -30.91
CA ALA A 66 -2.31 12.68 -31.79
C ALA A 66 -0.99 11.91 -31.67
N ALA A 67 -0.90 10.68 -32.14
CA ALA A 67 0.36 10.07 -32.57
C ALA A 67 0.11 8.76 -33.35
N HIS A 68 -0.46 8.87 -34.54
CA HIS A 68 -0.29 7.84 -35.56
C HIS A 68 -0.51 8.46 -36.94
N ARG A 69 0.57 8.94 -37.55
CA ARG A 69 0.72 8.98 -39.01
C ARG A 69 2.18 8.94 -39.42
N SER A 70 2.39 7.97 -40.29
CA SER A 70 3.45 7.85 -41.32
C SER A 70 4.83 7.41 -40.88
N ASN A 71 5.17 6.15 -41.18
CA ASN A 71 6.11 5.97 -42.31
C ASN A 71 6.10 4.53 -42.83
N THR A 72 5.61 4.37 -44.05
CA THR A 72 5.77 3.19 -44.88
C THR A 72 7.12 3.28 -45.57
N GLY A 73 8.02 2.36 -45.27
CA GLY A 73 9.30 2.23 -45.93
C GLY A 73 9.71 0.75 -46.01
N ARG A 74 9.41 0.12 -47.16
CA ARG A 74 9.94 -1.19 -47.58
C ARG A 74 11.46 -1.15 -47.64
N ARG A 75 12.15 -2.17 -47.08
CA ARG A 75 13.38 -2.79 -47.62
C ARG A 75 13.62 -4.16 -46.96
N SER A 76 13.44 -5.17 -47.73
CA SER A 76 14.42 -6.13 -48.27
C SER A 76 15.25 -6.93 -47.25
N THR A 77 14.90 -8.20 -47.16
CA THR A 77 15.59 -9.33 -46.57
C THR A 77 17.03 -9.50 -47.06
N THR A 78 17.98 -9.70 -46.15
CA THR A 78 19.17 -10.52 -46.46
C THR A 78 19.56 -11.31 -45.20
N LYS A 79 19.34 -12.63 -45.24
CA LYS A 79 19.90 -13.59 -44.31
C LYS A 79 21.42 -13.66 -44.51
N ARG A 80 22.18 -13.48 -43.42
CA ARG A 80 23.58 -13.95 -43.34
C ARG A 80 23.67 -14.91 -42.16
N THR A 81 23.84 -16.18 -42.52
CA THR A 81 24.35 -17.25 -41.69
C THR A 81 25.81 -17.00 -41.42
N LEU A 82 26.20 -16.98 -40.14
CA LEU A 82 27.58 -17.05 -39.72
C LEU A 82 27.82 -18.45 -39.15
N ASP A 83 28.51 -19.26 -39.94
CA ASP A 83 29.13 -20.51 -39.48
C ASP A 83 30.33 -20.19 -38.60
N VAL A 84 30.32 -20.72 -37.38
CA VAL A 84 31.51 -20.69 -36.50
C VAL A 84 32.08 -22.10 -36.43
N ASP A 85 33.19 -22.29 -37.11
CA ASP A 85 34.05 -23.50 -37.04
C ASP A 85 34.74 -23.55 -35.67
N ILE A 86 34.46 -24.59 -34.89
CA ILE A 86 35.21 -24.90 -33.67
C ILE A 86 36.24 -25.96 -33.97
N THR A 87 37.49 -25.54 -34.20
CA THR A 87 38.62 -26.47 -34.31
C THR A 87 39.18 -26.79 -32.91
N MET A 88 38.99 -28.01 -32.49
CA MET A 88 39.65 -28.58 -31.32
C MET A 88 41.13 -28.85 -31.60
N GLY A 89 42.01 -28.09 -30.97
CA GLY A 89 43.47 -28.36 -30.95
C GLY A 89 43.84 -29.18 -29.73
N VAL A 90 44.27 -30.41 -29.94
CA VAL A 90 44.86 -31.27 -28.92
C VAL A 90 46.38 -30.97 -28.86
N PRO A 91 46.96 -30.59 -27.71
CA PRO A 91 48.42 -30.53 -27.61
C PRO A 91 48.99 -31.87 -27.16
N THR A 92 49.91 -32.33 -27.93
CA THR A 92 50.77 -33.52 -27.76
C THR A 92 51.71 -33.36 -26.58
N VAL A 93 51.84 -34.45 -25.82
CA VAL A 93 52.75 -34.63 -24.69
C VAL A 93 54.19 -34.69 -25.17
N GLY A 94 55.06 -33.76 -24.69
CA GLY A 94 56.52 -33.84 -24.78
C GLY A 94 57.08 -34.28 -23.43
N LYS A 95 57.81 -35.42 -23.44
CA LYS A 95 58.63 -35.92 -22.32
C LYS A 95 59.94 -35.14 -22.26
N HIS A 96 60.23 -34.54 -21.10
CA HIS A 96 61.65 -34.35 -20.67
C HIS A 96 61.78 -34.11 -19.18
N GLY A 97 62.64 -34.91 -18.53
CA GLY A 97 63.58 -34.51 -17.52
C GLY A 97 63.15 -34.36 -16.07
N TYR A 98 63.43 -35.35 -15.28
CA TYR A 98 63.51 -35.31 -13.83
C TYR A 98 64.55 -34.31 -13.35
N ASP A 99 64.13 -33.34 -12.46
CA ASP A 99 65.03 -32.77 -11.47
C ASP A 99 64.31 -32.67 -10.13
N GLN A 100 64.89 -33.32 -9.12
CA GLN A 100 64.42 -33.33 -7.76
C GLN A 100 64.86 -32.05 -7.05
N HIS A 101 63.95 -31.15 -6.77
CA HIS A 101 64.09 -30.24 -5.65
C HIS A 101 62.85 -30.36 -4.78
N ALA A 102 63.02 -30.96 -3.60
CA ALA A 102 62.03 -30.97 -2.51
C ALA A 102 61.86 -29.55 -1.97
N GLY A 103 60.93 -28.82 -2.54
CA GLY A 103 60.35 -27.65 -1.95
C GLY A 103 59.08 -28.12 -1.24
N THR A 104 59.01 -27.97 0.07
CA THR A 104 57.78 -28.06 0.88
C THR A 104 56.79 -27.10 0.26
N MET A 105 55.84 -27.61 -0.53
CA MET A 105 54.56 -26.91 -0.82
C MET A 105 53.83 -26.85 0.48
N GLU A 106 53.87 -25.70 1.17
CA GLU A 106 52.81 -25.28 2.05
C GLU A 106 51.55 -25.25 1.18
N CYS A 107 50.62 -26.17 1.44
CA CYS A 107 49.25 -26.03 1.00
C CYS A 107 48.72 -24.74 1.66
N GLU A 108 48.69 -23.66 0.90
CA GLU A 108 47.84 -22.57 1.24
C GLU A 108 46.43 -23.15 1.30
N THR A 109 45.92 -23.37 2.50
CA THR A 109 44.49 -23.57 2.77
C THR A 109 43.78 -22.39 2.11
N PRO A 110 42.74 -22.63 1.27
CA PRO A 110 41.93 -21.53 0.79
C PRO A 110 41.49 -20.73 2.00
N ASN A 111 41.75 -19.43 1.96
CA ASN A 111 41.28 -18.47 2.93
C ASN A 111 39.80 -18.79 3.24
N GLN A 112 39.52 -19.36 4.41
CA GLN A 112 38.19 -19.53 4.89
C GLN A 112 37.67 -18.10 5.05
N GLY A 113 36.81 -17.66 4.13
CA GLY A 113 36.10 -16.41 4.27
C GLY A 113 35.48 -16.40 5.65
N ASP A 114 35.74 -15.36 6.39
CA ASP A 114 35.40 -15.22 7.79
C ASP A 114 33.89 -15.42 7.97
N ALA A 115 33.51 -16.35 8.84
CA ALA A 115 32.11 -16.64 9.12
C ALA A 115 31.55 -15.54 10.02
N VAL A 116 30.50 -14.87 9.58
CA VAL A 116 29.81 -13.86 10.40
C VAL A 116 29.05 -14.52 11.53
N GLU A 117 29.21 -14.03 12.75
CA GLU A 117 28.39 -14.43 13.89
C GLU A 117 27.60 -13.24 14.45
N ILE A 118 26.27 -13.28 14.30
CA ILE A 118 25.35 -12.26 14.79
C ILE A 118 24.46 -12.86 15.86
N ARG A 119 24.32 -12.19 17.01
CA ARG A 119 23.39 -12.57 18.09
C ARG A 119 22.37 -11.48 18.32
N LEU A 120 21.10 -11.88 18.36
CA LEU A 120 19.98 -10.98 18.64
C LEU A 120 18.78 -11.71 19.26
N GLU A 121 17.90 -10.93 19.86
CA GLU A 121 16.65 -11.46 20.41
C GLU A 121 15.69 -11.89 19.28
N ARG A 122 14.99 -13.00 19.50
CA ARG A 122 14.09 -13.59 18.50
C ARG A 122 13.05 -12.61 17.99
N ASP A 123 12.44 -11.83 18.88
CA ASP A 123 11.37 -10.89 18.50
C ASP A 123 11.91 -9.74 17.66
N VAL A 124 13.13 -9.28 17.96
CA VAL A 124 13.85 -8.28 17.16
C VAL A 124 14.11 -8.80 15.75
N MET A 125 14.67 -10.02 15.63
CA MET A 125 14.90 -10.66 14.35
C MET A 125 13.61 -10.87 13.55
N ALA A 126 12.58 -11.44 14.20
CA ALA A 126 11.32 -11.74 13.53
C ALA A 126 10.63 -10.49 12.98
N GLU A 127 10.64 -9.39 13.73
CA GLU A 127 10.08 -8.12 13.30
C GLU A 127 10.91 -7.48 12.19
N ALA A 128 12.25 -7.46 12.34
CA ALA A 128 13.19 -6.91 11.38
C ALA A 128 13.07 -7.59 9.99
N VAL A 129 13.15 -8.92 9.99
CA VAL A 129 13.03 -9.72 8.78
C VAL A 129 11.64 -9.61 8.16
N ALA A 130 10.58 -9.62 8.98
CA ALA A 130 9.20 -9.47 8.49
C ALA A 130 8.96 -8.09 7.86
N TRP A 131 9.56 -7.04 8.41
CA TRP A 131 9.48 -5.71 7.84
C TRP A 131 10.23 -5.61 6.50
N ALA A 132 11.49 -6.02 6.46
CA ALA A 132 12.29 -5.97 5.24
C ALA A 132 11.69 -6.84 4.11
N ALA A 133 11.17 -8.03 4.45
CA ALA A 133 10.55 -8.95 3.50
C ALA A 133 9.29 -8.41 2.82
N ARG A 134 8.62 -7.36 3.35
CA ARG A 134 7.48 -6.70 2.69
C ARG A 134 7.89 -5.95 1.42
N SER A 135 9.14 -5.51 1.34
CA SER A 135 9.70 -4.83 0.17
C SER A 135 10.09 -5.80 -0.94
N LEU A 136 10.14 -7.11 -0.68
CA LEU A 136 10.49 -8.10 -1.68
C LEU A 136 9.34 -8.31 -2.68
N PRO A 137 9.66 -8.55 -3.97
CA PRO A 137 8.65 -8.81 -4.98
C PRO A 137 7.96 -10.15 -4.75
N ASN A 138 6.63 -10.20 -4.87
CA ASN A 138 5.87 -11.45 -4.76
C ASN A 138 6.18 -12.46 -5.89
N ARG A 139 6.54 -11.95 -7.07
CA ARG A 139 6.93 -12.71 -8.26
C ARG A 139 8.13 -12.05 -8.88
N PRO A 140 9.35 -12.35 -8.40
CA PRO A 140 10.56 -11.72 -8.89
C PRO A 140 10.80 -12.09 -10.35
N THR A 141 11.18 -11.14 -11.17
CA THR A 141 11.64 -11.36 -12.55
C THR A 141 13.00 -12.05 -12.58
N VAL A 142 13.82 -11.77 -11.57
CA VAL A 142 15.13 -12.40 -11.32
C VAL A 142 15.09 -12.94 -9.89
N GLN A 143 15.48 -14.20 -9.72
CA GLN A 143 15.37 -14.91 -8.43
C GLN A 143 16.14 -14.22 -7.30
N ILE A 144 17.26 -13.56 -7.62
CA ILE A 144 18.09 -12.84 -6.66
C ILE A 144 17.33 -11.74 -5.92
N LEU A 145 16.34 -11.08 -6.57
CA LEU A 145 15.49 -10.05 -5.96
C LEU A 145 14.50 -10.59 -4.91
N ALA A 146 14.35 -11.92 -4.80
CA ALA A 146 13.63 -12.54 -3.69
C ALA A 146 14.54 -12.74 -2.46
N GLY A 147 15.82 -12.41 -2.58
CA GLY A 147 16.81 -12.48 -1.52
C GLY A 147 16.64 -11.35 -0.50
N LEU A 148 16.95 -11.66 0.74
CA LEU A 148 17.15 -10.74 1.83
C LEU A 148 18.63 -10.74 2.13
N HIS A 149 19.25 -9.59 1.93
CA HIS A 149 20.66 -9.43 2.20
C HIS A 149 20.82 -9.11 3.68
N VAL A 150 21.64 -9.85 4.39
CA VAL A 150 22.02 -9.61 5.78
C VAL A 150 23.49 -9.27 5.77
N ARG A 151 23.84 -8.08 6.20
CA ARG A 151 25.22 -7.62 6.28
C ARG A 151 25.46 -6.90 7.58
N GLU A 152 26.68 -6.75 7.89
CA GLU A 152 27.17 -6.01 9.03
C GLU A 152 27.76 -4.67 8.60
N GLU A 153 27.63 -3.67 9.45
CA GLU A 153 28.17 -2.34 9.25
C GLU A 153 28.62 -1.79 10.63
N GLY A 154 29.90 -2.03 10.98
CA GLY A 154 30.45 -1.71 12.29
C GLY A 154 29.83 -2.58 13.41
N ASP A 155 29.30 -1.95 14.46
CA ASP A 155 28.65 -2.62 15.60
C ASP A 155 27.17 -2.88 15.37
N SER A 156 26.69 -2.86 14.13
CA SER A 156 25.27 -2.96 13.79
C SER A 156 25.01 -4.02 12.73
N GLY A 157 23.92 -4.74 12.89
CA GLY A 157 23.37 -5.59 11.83
C GLY A 157 22.53 -4.75 10.87
N VAL A 158 22.73 -4.92 9.57
CA VAL A 158 21.94 -4.22 8.52
C VAL A 158 21.23 -5.26 7.66
N ILE A 159 19.93 -5.07 7.48
CA ILE A 159 19.09 -5.96 6.67
C ILE A 159 18.49 -5.15 5.51
N PRO A 160 19.17 -5.04 4.37
CA PRO A 160 18.61 -4.46 3.17
C PRO A 160 17.73 -5.44 2.39
N ALA A 161 16.70 -4.89 1.77
CA ALA A 161 15.82 -5.57 0.83
C ALA A 161 15.51 -4.63 -0.32
N SER A 162 15.46 -5.13 -1.54
CA SER A 162 15.21 -4.32 -2.73
C SER A 162 14.27 -5.03 -3.71
N ASN A 163 13.53 -4.22 -4.44
CA ASN A 163 12.86 -4.62 -5.67
C ASN A 163 13.20 -3.59 -6.77
N THR A 164 12.62 -3.73 -7.95
CA THR A 164 12.91 -2.84 -9.10
C THR A 164 12.52 -1.37 -8.88
N GLU A 165 11.64 -1.07 -7.92
CA GLU A 165 11.05 0.26 -7.72
C GLU A 165 11.35 0.86 -6.34
N SER A 166 11.58 0.01 -5.33
CA SER A 166 11.81 0.45 -3.95
C SER A 166 12.85 -0.40 -3.24
N SER A 167 13.53 0.21 -2.27
CA SER A 167 14.43 -0.47 -1.36
C SER A 167 14.09 -0.14 0.09
N ALA A 168 14.31 -1.09 0.96
CA ALA A 168 14.15 -0.96 2.40
C ALA A 168 15.46 -1.39 3.07
N GLN A 169 15.88 -0.65 4.07
CA GLN A 169 17.05 -0.99 4.89
C GLN A 169 16.69 -0.79 6.35
N LEU A 170 16.96 -1.79 7.15
CA LEU A 170 16.83 -1.73 8.61
C LEU A 170 18.23 -1.87 9.21
N THR A 171 18.59 -0.91 10.02
CA THR A 171 19.81 -0.96 10.85
C THR A 171 19.38 -1.23 12.29
N LEU A 172 19.88 -2.30 12.88
CA LEU A 172 19.56 -2.72 14.23
C LEU A 172 20.82 -2.97 15.05
N SER A 173 20.75 -2.75 16.35
CA SER A 173 21.83 -3.11 17.26
C SER A 173 21.88 -4.63 17.42
N ALA A 174 23.01 -5.22 17.08
CA ALA A 174 23.28 -6.66 17.24
C ALA A 174 24.68 -6.82 17.82
N GLN A 175 24.89 -7.90 18.55
CA GLN A 175 26.26 -8.27 18.91
C GLN A 175 26.85 -8.97 17.68
N VAL A 176 27.92 -8.42 17.17
CA VAL A 176 28.63 -8.92 16.00
C VAL A 176 30.03 -9.30 16.43
N ASP A 177 30.36 -10.55 16.19
CA ASP A 177 31.67 -11.08 16.59
C ASP A 177 32.66 -11.08 15.41
N GLU A 178 32.21 -11.24 14.17
CA GLU A 178 33.01 -11.18 12.94
C GLU A 178 32.23 -10.56 11.77
N PRO A 179 32.85 -9.68 10.94
CA PRO A 179 32.21 -8.99 9.82
C PRO A 179 31.92 -9.91 8.64
N GLY A 180 30.80 -9.66 7.93
CA GLY A 180 30.48 -10.36 6.70
C GLY A 180 29.07 -10.11 6.18
N GLU A 181 28.72 -10.79 5.12
CA GLU A 181 27.42 -10.63 4.47
C GLU A 181 26.88 -11.96 3.92
N SER A 182 25.56 -12.06 3.82
CA SER A 182 24.91 -13.23 3.23
C SER A 182 23.57 -12.84 2.61
N LEU A 183 23.27 -13.41 1.46
CA LEU A 183 22.01 -13.23 0.76
C LEU A 183 21.24 -14.55 0.78
N VAL A 184 20.04 -14.55 1.37
CA VAL A 184 19.22 -15.76 1.51
C VAL A 184 17.76 -15.50 1.08
N SER A 185 17.01 -16.56 0.81
CA SER A 185 15.58 -16.42 0.49
C SER A 185 14.82 -15.68 1.60
N GLY A 186 14.40 -14.44 1.32
CA GLY A 186 13.78 -13.57 2.31
C GLY A 186 12.43 -14.08 2.80
N LYS A 187 11.63 -14.71 1.94
CA LYS A 187 10.36 -15.32 2.35
C LYS A 187 10.59 -16.48 3.30
N LEU A 188 11.55 -17.36 2.99
CA LEU A 188 11.86 -18.51 3.84
C LEU A 188 12.42 -18.05 5.19
N LEU A 189 13.34 -17.08 5.19
CA LEU A 189 13.88 -16.49 6.41
C LEU A 189 12.78 -15.86 7.27
N ALA A 190 11.81 -15.14 6.67
CA ALA A 190 10.68 -14.56 7.38
C ALA A 190 9.74 -15.61 7.99
N ASP A 191 9.50 -16.72 7.29
CA ASP A 191 8.68 -17.82 7.77
C ASP A 191 9.38 -18.55 8.94
N ILE A 192 10.69 -18.78 8.84
CA ILE A 192 11.51 -19.35 9.92
C ILE A 192 11.51 -18.43 11.14
N ALA A 193 11.86 -17.14 10.95
CA ALA A 193 11.96 -16.18 12.06
C ALA A 193 10.67 -16.10 12.89
N ARG A 194 9.50 -16.14 12.23
CA ARG A 194 8.19 -16.19 12.91
C ARG A 194 7.95 -17.46 13.72
N SER A 195 8.53 -18.58 13.30
CA SER A 195 8.32 -19.89 13.93
C SER A 195 9.31 -20.23 15.05
N LEU A 196 10.39 -19.45 15.20
CA LEU A 196 11.42 -19.68 16.20
C LEU A 196 10.85 -19.62 17.64
N PRO A 197 11.38 -20.44 18.58
CA PRO A 197 11.04 -20.35 20.00
C PRO A 197 11.55 -19.02 20.58
N ASN A 198 10.92 -18.55 21.68
CA ASN A 198 11.32 -17.30 22.34
C ASN A 198 12.64 -17.47 23.11
N LYS A 199 13.75 -17.43 22.39
CA LYS A 199 15.13 -17.53 22.88
C LYS A 199 16.02 -16.69 21.95
N PRO A 200 17.20 -16.24 22.40
CA PRO A 200 18.17 -15.58 21.55
C PRO A 200 18.51 -16.40 20.31
N VAL A 201 18.67 -15.73 19.20
CA VAL A 201 19.01 -16.31 17.90
C VAL A 201 20.48 -15.99 17.61
N GLN A 202 21.22 -17.02 17.24
CA GLN A 202 22.57 -16.92 16.71
C GLN A 202 22.51 -17.23 15.22
N ILE A 203 23.05 -16.32 14.42
CA ILE A 203 23.16 -16.44 12.97
C ILE A 203 24.64 -16.55 12.65
N THR A 204 25.01 -17.58 11.93
CA THR A 204 26.38 -17.75 11.41
C THR A 204 26.29 -17.87 9.90
N THR A 205 27.06 -17.06 9.18
CA THR A 205 27.06 -17.07 7.71
C THR A 205 28.40 -17.46 7.16
N ASP A 206 28.38 -18.20 6.06
CA ASP A 206 29.53 -18.41 5.18
C ASP A 206 29.08 -18.12 3.73
N PRO A 207 29.99 -18.04 2.74
CA PRO A 207 29.63 -17.72 1.36
C PRO A 207 28.62 -18.68 0.73
N ALA A 208 28.44 -19.88 1.26
CA ALA A 208 27.55 -20.91 0.70
C ALA A 208 26.22 -21.04 1.45
N LYS A 209 26.17 -20.68 2.74
CA LYS A 209 25.00 -20.91 3.59
C LYS A 209 24.91 -19.95 4.77
N MET A 210 23.71 -19.84 5.32
CA MET A 210 23.40 -19.19 6.59
C MET A 210 22.86 -20.24 7.55
N ASP A 211 23.47 -20.39 8.69
CA ASP A 211 23.01 -21.24 9.78
C ASP A 211 22.33 -20.39 10.87
N LEU A 212 21.15 -20.79 11.30
CA LEU A 212 20.42 -20.16 12.40
C LEU A 212 20.26 -21.16 13.54
N VAL A 213 20.59 -20.74 14.74
CA VAL A 213 20.43 -21.52 15.97
C VAL A 213 19.59 -20.74 16.97
N CYS A 214 18.49 -21.34 17.45
CA CYS A 214 17.62 -20.75 18.46
C CYS A 214 17.20 -21.85 19.46
N GLY A 215 17.87 -21.91 20.58
CA GLY A 215 17.71 -23.02 21.55
C GLY A 215 18.08 -24.38 20.94
N SER A 216 17.10 -25.28 20.78
CA SER A 216 17.27 -26.59 20.13
C SER A 216 16.98 -26.56 18.62
N ALA A 217 16.38 -25.48 18.12
CA ALA A 217 16.05 -25.34 16.70
C ALA A 217 17.31 -24.94 15.91
N ARG A 218 17.53 -25.61 14.79
CA ARG A 218 18.63 -25.33 13.85
C ARG A 218 18.08 -25.31 12.43
N PHE A 219 18.46 -24.30 11.67
CA PHE A 219 18.11 -24.15 10.26
C PHE A 219 19.35 -23.79 9.47
N THR A 220 19.47 -24.36 8.28
CA THR A 220 20.52 -24.03 7.32
C THR A 220 19.84 -23.58 6.03
N LEU A 221 20.12 -22.35 5.60
CA LEU A 221 19.65 -21.76 4.36
C LEU A 221 20.80 -21.69 3.37
N GLN A 222 20.54 -22.05 2.11
CA GLN A 222 21.53 -21.85 1.05
C GLN A 222 21.64 -20.36 0.74
N ALA A 223 22.88 -19.87 0.68
CA ALA A 223 23.15 -18.50 0.25
C ALA A 223 22.99 -18.35 -1.27
N LEU A 224 22.56 -17.18 -1.69
CA LEU A 224 22.55 -16.74 -3.08
C LEU A 224 23.81 -15.91 -3.35
N PRO A 225 24.27 -15.80 -4.61
CA PRO A 225 25.44 -14.98 -4.96
C PRO A 225 25.20 -13.51 -4.61
N VAL A 226 25.97 -12.96 -3.69
CA VAL A 226 25.83 -11.54 -3.25
C VAL A 226 26.26 -10.60 -4.38
N ASP A 227 27.28 -10.96 -5.16
CA ASP A 227 27.78 -10.14 -6.27
C ASP A 227 26.74 -9.83 -7.36
N GLU A 228 25.69 -10.65 -7.46
CA GLU A 228 24.61 -10.44 -8.41
C GLU A 228 23.47 -9.57 -7.82
N TYR A 229 23.52 -9.22 -6.54
CA TYR A 229 22.50 -8.40 -5.91
C TYR A 229 22.69 -6.93 -6.29
N PRO A 230 21.65 -6.25 -6.77
CA PRO A 230 21.80 -4.86 -7.22
C PRO A 230 22.10 -3.92 -6.04
N ASP A 231 22.95 -2.94 -6.28
CA ASP A 231 23.19 -1.86 -5.34
C ASP A 231 21.88 -1.13 -5.00
N LEU A 232 21.72 -0.79 -3.71
CA LEU A 232 20.60 0.00 -3.28
C LEU A 232 20.72 1.43 -3.81
N PRO A 233 19.61 2.04 -4.27
CA PRO A 233 19.65 3.44 -4.67
C PRO A 233 20.06 4.30 -3.47
N GLN A 234 21.00 5.21 -3.70
CA GLN A 234 21.43 6.14 -2.66
C GLN A 234 20.27 7.06 -2.26
N MET A 235 20.11 7.25 -0.96
CA MET A 235 19.09 8.15 -0.42
C MET A 235 19.45 9.59 -0.79
N PRO A 236 18.50 10.38 -1.33
CA PRO A 236 18.74 11.80 -1.59
C PRO A 236 19.05 12.58 -0.32
N ALA A 237 19.48 13.83 -0.44
CA ALA A 237 19.68 14.72 0.69
C ALA A 237 18.36 14.98 1.44
N ALA A 238 18.43 15.21 2.75
CA ALA A 238 17.26 15.50 3.57
C ALA A 238 16.59 16.82 3.15
N THR A 239 15.29 16.75 2.85
CA THR A 239 14.47 17.90 2.49
C THR A 239 13.80 18.52 3.71
N GLY A 240 13.54 17.72 4.75
CA GLY A 240 12.97 18.16 6.02
C GLY A 240 12.54 17.00 6.90
N THR A 241 11.94 17.34 8.04
CA THR A 241 11.46 16.36 9.03
C THR A 241 10.01 16.62 9.40
N VAL A 242 9.27 15.55 9.69
CA VAL A 242 7.90 15.59 10.19
C VAL A 242 7.83 14.82 11.52
N ASP A 243 6.95 15.23 12.41
CA ASP A 243 6.71 14.55 13.67
C ASP A 243 6.24 13.12 13.45
N ALA A 244 6.94 12.15 14.07
CA ALA A 244 6.65 10.72 13.92
C ALA A 244 5.28 10.31 14.51
N SER A 245 4.68 11.11 15.38
CA SER A 245 3.33 10.87 15.90
C SER A 245 2.24 11.37 14.95
N VAL A 246 2.51 12.41 14.15
CA VAL A 246 1.56 13.04 13.23
C VAL A 246 1.57 12.36 11.86
N PHE A 247 2.75 12.02 11.34
CA PHE A 247 2.93 11.51 9.98
C PHE A 247 2.11 10.25 9.67
N PRO A 248 2.09 9.20 10.51
CA PRO A 248 1.33 7.97 10.23
C PRO A 248 -0.16 8.23 10.07
N ARG A 249 -0.70 9.13 10.89
CA ARG A 249 -2.11 9.48 10.85
C ARG A 249 -2.45 10.29 9.61
N ALA A 250 -1.67 11.31 9.30
CA ALA A 250 -1.85 12.14 8.10
C ALA A 250 -1.81 11.30 6.82
N VAL A 251 -0.86 10.38 6.71
CA VAL A 251 -0.76 9.44 5.59
C VAL A 251 -1.98 8.51 5.54
N ALA A 252 -2.39 7.92 6.67
CA ALA A 252 -3.54 7.02 6.74
C ALA A 252 -4.85 7.71 6.30
N GLN A 253 -5.03 8.99 6.65
CA GLN A 253 -6.19 9.79 6.25
C GLN A 253 -6.29 9.99 4.74
N VAL A 254 -5.16 10.07 4.04
CA VAL A 254 -5.12 10.38 2.61
C VAL A 254 -5.07 9.13 1.73
N VAL A 255 -4.33 8.10 2.12
CA VAL A 255 -4.15 6.90 1.27
C VAL A 255 -5.44 6.15 1.01
N VAL A 256 -6.48 6.32 1.83
CA VAL A 256 -7.80 5.73 1.60
C VAL A 256 -8.41 6.21 0.28
N ALA A 257 -8.06 7.40 -0.19
CA ALA A 257 -8.54 7.96 -1.45
C ALA A 257 -7.69 7.58 -2.68
N ALA A 258 -6.54 6.94 -2.49
CA ALA A 258 -5.73 6.42 -3.60
C ALA A 258 -6.36 5.18 -4.22
N GLY A 259 -6.28 5.05 -5.54
CA GLY A 259 -6.73 3.87 -6.27
C GLY A 259 -5.82 2.67 -6.02
N ARG A 260 -6.37 1.50 -5.72
CA ARG A 260 -5.58 0.27 -5.50
C ARG A 260 -5.06 -0.34 -6.80
N ASP A 261 -5.93 -0.40 -7.82
CA ASP A 261 -5.68 -1.04 -9.11
C ASP A 261 -6.08 -0.10 -10.25
N ALA A 262 -5.74 1.19 -10.12
CA ALA A 262 -6.09 2.17 -11.14
C ALA A 262 -5.27 1.94 -12.41
N PRO A 263 -5.90 2.02 -13.61
CA PRO A 263 -5.20 1.82 -14.87
C PRO A 263 -4.17 2.90 -15.17
N LEU A 264 -4.27 4.06 -14.49
CA LEU A 264 -3.29 5.13 -14.57
C LEU A 264 -2.51 5.21 -13.24
N PRO A 265 -1.19 5.04 -13.26
CA PRO A 265 -0.34 5.04 -12.06
C PRO A 265 -0.52 6.28 -11.18
N VAL A 266 -0.78 7.45 -11.76
CA VAL A 266 -0.97 8.71 -11.01
C VAL A 266 -2.07 8.63 -9.95
N PHE A 267 -3.08 7.77 -10.13
CA PHE A 267 -4.14 7.57 -9.16
C PHE A 267 -3.80 6.56 -8.06
N THR A 268 -2.69 5.83 -8.18
CA THR A 268 -2.20 4.92 -7.14
C THR A 268 -1.21 5.60 -6.18
N GLY A 269 -0.93 6.88 -6.40
CA GLY A 269 0.00 7.69 -5.63
C GLY A 269 -0.68 8.66 -4.67
N VAL A 270 0.12 9.12 -3.72
CA VAL A 270 -0.11 10.29 -2.89
C VAL A 270 0.76 11.42 -3.44
N ARG A 271 0.13 12.51 -3.85
CA ARG A 271 0.84 13.73 -4.19
C ARG A 271 1.25 14.43 -2.91
N VAL A 272 2.53 14.62 -2.75
CA VAL A 272 3.17 15.35 -1.67
C VAL A 272 3.54 16.73 -2.21
N GLU A 273 3.03 17.78 -1.59
CA GLU A 273 3.34 19.18 -1.92
C GLU A 273 3.99 19.84 -0.71
N ILE A 274 5.16 20.42 -0.91
CA ILE A 274 5.91 21.18 0.07
C ILE A 274 5.79 22.65 -0.28
N ASN A 275 5.41 23.47 0.69
CA ASN A 275 5.36 24.92 0.59
C ASN A 275 5.77 25.55 1.92
N GLY A 276 7.06 25.88 2.05
CA GLY A 276 7.64 26.29 3.32
C GLY A 276 7.39 25.26 4.43
N GLU A 277 6.80 25.69 5.54
CA GLU A 277 6.47 24.84 6.70
C GLU A 277 5.18 24.01 6.53
N THR A 278 4.53 24.06 5.37
CA THR A 278 3.33 23.29 5.09
C THR A 278 3.65 22.09 4.23
N LEU A 279 3.33 20.89 4.70
CA LEU A 279 3.35 19.65 3.95
C LEU A 279 1.92 19.22 3.65
N SER A 280 1.54 19.22 2.37
CA SER A 280 0.21 18.78 1.92
C SER A 280 0.30 17.40 1.30
N LEU A 281 -0.57 16.50 1.75
CA LEU A 281 -0.75 15.15 1.19
C LEU A 281 -2.10 15.09 0.48
N LEU A 282 -2.12 14.71 -0.80
CA LEU A 282 -3.33 14.66 -1.62
C LEU A 282 -3.40 13.35 -2.41
N ALA A 283 -4.52 12.64 -2.34
CA ALA A 283 -4.79 11.46 -3.16
C ALA A 283 -6.19 11.50 -3.77
N THR A 284 -6.36 10.85 -4.92
CA THR A 284 -7.65 10.69 -5.59
C THR A 284 -7.67 9.43 -6.46
N ASP A 285 -8.84 8.78 -6.54
CA ASP A 285 -9.15 7.69 -7.49
C ASP A 285 -10.17 8.11 -8.57
N ARG A 286 -10.42 9.41 -8.72
CA ARG A 286 -11.44 10.08 -9.57
C ARG A 286 -12.85 10.12 -8.99
N TYR A 287 -13.18 9.25 -8.06
CA TYR A 287 -14.50 9.18 -7.42
C TYR A 287 -14.52 9.77 -6.02
N ARG A 288 -13.35 9.90 -5.44
CA ARG A 288 -13.11 10.54 -4.15
C ARG A 288 -11.73 11.18 -4.15
N MET A 289 -11.52 12.09 -3.23
CA MET A 289 -10.20 12.66 -2.96
C MET A 289 -10.09 13.04 -1.49
N ALA A 290 -8.88 12.95 -0.96
CA ALA A 290 -8.55 13.36 0.39
C ALA A 290 -7.32 14.25 0.38
N LEU A 291 -7.37 15.32 1.15
CA LEU A 291 -6.27 16.25 1.39
C LEU A 291 -6.05 16.33 2.91
N LYS A 292 -4.80 16.21 3.32
CA LYS A 292 -4.35 16.55 4.67
C LYS A 292 -3.19 17.52 4.59
N GLU A 293 -3.25 18.57 5.36
CA GLU A 293 -2.19 19.56 5.52
C GLU A 293 -1.63 19.45 6.94
N ILE A 294 -0.32 19.38 7.06
CA ILE A 294 0.38 19.29 8.35
C ILE A 294 1.55 20.25 8.35
N THR A 295 1.94 20.69 9.54
CA THR A 295 3.17 21.43 9.74
C THR A 295 4.35 20.45 9.77
N TRP A 296 5.47 20.87 9.17
CA TRP A 296 6.71 20.11 9.16
C TRP A 296 7.89 21.07 9.26
N ASN A 297 9.10 20.55 9.44
CA ASN A 297 10.32 21.33 9.56
C ASN A 297 11.15 21.17 8.28
N PRO A 298 11.08 22.10 7.31
CA PRO A 298 11.88 22.03 6.10
C PRO A 298 13.36 22.30 6.38
N SER A 299 14.26 21.68 5.61
CA SER A 299 15.70 21.96 5.68
C SER A 299 16.06 23.34 5.13
N ALA A 300 15.19 23.93 4.26
CA ALA A 300 15.31 25.28 3.73
C ALA A 300 13.97 26.02 3.96
N THR A 301 14.03 27.26 4.40
CA THR A 301 12.84 28.06 4.78
C THR A 301 11.87 28.35 3.64
N ASP A 302 12.35 28.37 2.42
CA ASP A 302 11.60 28.60 1.18
C ASP A 302 11.49 27.32 0.32
N ALA A 303 11.51 26.16 0.97
CA ALA A 303 11.38 24.89 0.29
C ALA A 303 10.04 24.80 -0.47
N GLU A 304 10.11 24.58 -1.75
CA GLU A 304 8.97 24.31 -2.62
C GLU A 304 9.27 23.08 -3.48
N ALA A 305 8.45 22.05 -3.34
CA ALA A 305 8.62 20.81 -4.09
C ALA A 305 7.28 20.08 -4.25
N THR A 306 7.21 19.27 -5.29
CA THR A 306 6.08 18.36 -5.52
C THR A 306 6.59 16.98 -5.92
N ALA A 307 6.04 15.96 -5.31
CA ALA A 307 6.37 14.56 -5.59
C ALA A 307 5.10 13.70 -5.64
N LEU A 308 5.10 12.67 -6.47
CA LEU A 308 4.04 11.67 -6.50
C LEU A 308 4.57 10.33 -6.01
N VAL A 309 4.27 10.02 -4.76
CA VAL A 309 4.80 8.86 -4.04
C VAL A 309 3.82 7.69 -4.12
N PRO A 310 4.24 6.46 -4.42
CA PRO A 310 3.36 5.29 -4.40
C PRO A 310 2.65 5.16 -3.04
N ALA A 311 1.30 5.15 -3.05
CA ALA A 311 0.49 5.16 -1.82
C ALA A 311 0.78 3.95 -0.91
N LYS A 312 1.08 2.79 -1.50
CA LYS A 312 1.47 1.60 -0.74
C LYS A 312 2.76 1.84 0.04
N VAL A 313 3.79 2.40 -0.61
CA VAL A 313 5.10 2.61 0.01
C VAL A 313 5.01 3.65 1.12
N ILE A 314 4.44 4.83 0.87
CA ILE A 314 4.33 5.87 1.91
C ILE A 314 3.49 5.40 3.10
N ASN A 315 2.45 4.58 2.88
CA ASN A 315 1.64 4.03 3.96
C ASN A 315 2.38 2.98 4.81
N GLU A 316 3.16 2.10 4.18
CA GLU A 316 4.00 1.12 4.89
C GLU A 316 5.11 1.82 5.67
N THR A 317 5.73 2.82 5.06
CA THR A 317 6.75 3.67 5.70
C THR A 317 6.19 4.35 6.94
N ALA A 318 5.12 5.10 6.79
CA ALA A 318 4.51 5.86 7.88
C ALA A 318 4.10 4.96 9.06
N ARG A 319 3.56 3.77 8.79
CA ARG A 319 3.19 2.80 9.84
C ARG A 319 4.38 2.16 10.53
N SER A 320 5.54 2.19 9.93
CA SER A 320 6.72 1.50 10.43
C SER A 320 7.67 2.40 11.21
N MET A 321 7.64 3.71 10.97
CA MET A 321 8.53 4.70 11.57
C MET A 321 7.76 5.52 12.62
N THR A 322 7.52 4.91 13.78
CA THR A 322 6.64 5.47 14.83
C THR A 322 7.27 5.57 16.21
N SER A 323 8.55 5.19 16.34
CA SER A 323 9.19 5.08 17.67
C SER A 323 10.08 6.28 18.00
N GLY A 324 10.54 7.03 17.00
CA GLY A 324 11.36 8.22 17.18
C GLY A 324 10.52 9.49 17.32
N GLU A 325 11.20 10.64 17.42
CA GLU A 325 10.57 11.95 17.45
C GLU A 325 10.18 12.43 16.03
N HIS A 326 11.01 12.10 15.04
CA HIS A 326 10.85 12.62 13.68
C HIS A 326 11.05 11.55 12.63
N VAL A 327 10.37 11.74 11.50
CA VAL A 327 10.63 11.05 10.24
C VAL A 327 11.25 12.04 9.27
N THR A 328 12.45 11.75 8.78
CA THR A 328 13.14 12.55 7.76
C THR A 328 12.62 12.15 6.38
N MET A 329 12.28 13.14 5.57
CA MET A 329 11.93 12.96 4.16
C MET A 329 13.02 13.55 3.27
N ASN A 330 13.39 12.79 2.25
CA ASN A 330 14.48 13.05 1.34
C ASN A 330 13.94 13.02 -0.08
N LEU A 331 13.92 14.15 -0.78
CA LEU A 331 13.44 14.25 -2.16
C LEU A 331 14.57 14.60 -3.12
N SER A 332 14.72 13.84 -4.19
CA SER A 332 15.57 14.27 -5.30
C SER A 332 14.75 15.14 -6.25
N SER A 333 15.20 16.35 -6.49
CA SER A 333 14.67 17.23 -7.55
C SER A 333 15.17 16.71 -8.89
N GLY A 334 14.38 15.89 -9.56
CA GLY A 334 14.67 15.43 -10.93
C GLY A 334 13.76 16.10 -11.93
N ASP A 335 14.32 16.90 -12.85
CA ASP A 335 13.57 17.58 -13.94
C ASP A 335 12.94 16.59 -14.94
N SER A 336 13.23 15.28 -14.84
CA SER A 336 12.88 14.29 -15.86
C SER A 336 11.92 13.17 -15.39
N GLY A 337 11.29 13.30 -14.22
CA GLY A 337 10.32 12.28 -13.74
C GLY A 337 10.95 10.99 -13.21
N GLU A 338 12.27 10.90 -13.13
CA GLU A 338 13.01 9.79 -12.52
C GLU A 338 13.43 10.07 -11.08
N GLY A 339 12.66 10.89 -10.36
CA GLY A 339 12.96 11.26 -8.99
C GLY A 339 12.88 10.07 -8.02
N LEU A 340 13.64 10.20 -6.93
CA LEU A 340 13.60 9.30 -5.78
C LEU A 340 13.04 10.05 -4.57
N VAL A 341 12.30 9.33 -3.74
CA VAL A 341 11.97 9.77 -2.39
C VAL A 341 12.51 8.76 -1.40
N GLY A 342 13.17 9.26 -0.37
CA GLY A 342 13.63 8.49 0.78
C GLY A 342 12.92 8.93 2.05
N PHE A 343 12.78 7.99 2.97
CA PHE A 343 12.30 8.22 4.33
C PHE A 343 13.24 7.53 5.30
N GLU A 344 13.57 8.22 6.38
CA GLU A 344 14.37 7.67 7.47
C GLU A 344 13.68 7.99 8.79
N GLY A 345 13.59 7.00 9.67
CA GLY A 345 12.98 7.17 10.99
C GLY A 345 13.14 5.92 11.85
N ASP A 346 12.86 6.06 13.13
CA ASP A 346 12.97 4.97 14.08
C ASP A 346 11.74 4.06 14.03
N GLY A 347 12.01 2.77 13.91
CA GLY A 347 11.05 1.70 14.14
C GLY A 347 11.18 1.10 15.53
N ALA A 348 10.40 0.05 15.81
CA ALA A 348 10.39 -0.59 17.13
C ALA A 348 11.77 -1.13 17.55
N ASN A 349 12.61 -1.56 16.62
CA ASN A 349 13.88 -2.23 16.90
C ASN A 349 15.06 -1.68 16.09
N GLY A 350 15.00 -0.42 15.66
CA GLY A 350 16.13 0.18 14.94
C GLY A 350 15.71 1.21 13.91
N VAL A 351 16.71 1.80 13.25
CA VAL A 351 16.53 2.82 12.22
C VAL A 351 16.10 2.18 10.91
N ARG A 352 15.02 2.70 10.34
CA ARG A 352 14.45 2.26 9.06
C ARG A 352 14.66 3.30 8.00
N ARG A 353 15.13 2.84 6.85
CA ARG A 353 15.27 3.63 5.63
C ARG A 353 14.44 2.98 4.54
N MET A 354 13.62 3.79 3.87
CA MET A 354 12.82 3.36 2.73
C MET A 354 13.06 4.31 1.58
N THR A 355 13.49 3.79 0.43
CA THR A 355 13.66 4.60 -0.79
C THR A 355 12.78 4.04 -1.89
N THR A 356 12.11 4.90 -2.64
CA THR A 356 11.28 4.49 -3.78
C THR A 356 11.36 5.48 -4.93
N ARG A 357 11.15 4.98 -6.15
CA ARG A 357 10.97 5.82 -7.33
C ARG A 357 9.63 6.56 -7.24
N LEU A 358 9.63 7.80 -7.70
CA LEU A 358 8.40 8.58 -7.85
C LEU A 358 7.58 8.03 -9.02
N LEU A 359 6.26 8.14 -8.91
CA LEU A 359 5.36 7.80 -10.01
C LEU A 359 5.43 8.89 -11.08
N SER A 360 5.53 8.46 -12.34
CA SER A 360 5.53 9.36 -13.48
C SER A 360 4.10 9.71 -13.90
N GLY A 361 3.92 10.95 -14.39
CA GLY A 361 2.67 11.45 -14.95
C GLY A 361 2.14 12.70 -14.26
N GLU A 362 1.29 13.42 -14.97
CA GLU A 362 0.68 14.66 -14.47
C GLU A 362 -0.50 14.32 -13.54
N PHE A 363 -0.36 14.65 -12.25
CA PHE A 363 -1.46 14.55 -11.30
C PHE A 363 -2.51 15.64 -11.60
N PRO A 364 -3.80 15.30 -11.63
CA PRO A 364 -4.84 16.25 -12.00
C PRO A 364 -4.95 17.41 -11.00
N LYS A 365 -5.23 18.61 -11.52
CA LYS A 365 -5.43 19.84 -10.73
C LYS A 365 -6.81 19.85 -10.07
N VAL A 366 -6.98 19.04 -9.01
CA VAL A 366 -8.29 18.80 -8.37
C VAL A 366 -8.53 19.58 -7.07
N ARG A 367 -7.51 20.28 -6.56
CA ARG A 367 -7.58 20.99 -5.26
C ARG A 367 -8.77 21.97 -5.19
N HIS A 368 -9.09 22.65 -6.29
CA HIS A 368 -10.23 23.57 -6.37
C HIS A 368 -11.60 22.90 -6.14
N LEU A 369 -11.70 21.57 -6.29
CA LEU A 369 -12.94 20.83 -6.04
C LEU A 369 -13.22 20.67 -4.53
N MET A 370 -12.30 21.07 -3.67
CA MET A 370 -12.49 21.08 -2.22
C MET A 370 -13.10 22.38 -1.70
N ASP A 371 -13.15 23.43 -2.55
CA ASP A 371 -13.73 24.72 -2.21
C ASP A 371 -15.25 24.69 -2.50
N ILE A 372 -15.97 23.89 -1.72
CA ILE A 372 -17.40 23.68 -1.84
C ILE A 372 -18.16 24.78 -1.07
N LYS A 373 -18.96 25.56 -1.79
CA LYS A 373 -19.94 26.46 -1.18
C LYS A 373 -21.23 25.66 -0.93
N ALA A 374 -21.41 25.26 0.31
CA ALA A 374 -22.57 24.46 0.70
C ALA A 374 -23.88 25.23 0.51
N THR A 375 -24.89 24.57 -0.09
CA THR A 375 -26.29 25.02 -0.06
C THR A 375 -27.04 24.38 1.09
N ARG A 376 -26.61 23.19 1.49
CA ARG A 376 -27.11 22.44 2.65
C ARG A 376 -25.97 21.74 3.36
N SER A 377 -25.99 21.71 4.69
CA SER A 377 -25.02 20.97 5.49
C SER A 377 -25.70 20.08 6.52
N VAL A 378 -24.99 19.03 6.93
CA VAL A 378 -25.44 18.07 7.92
C VAL A 378 -24.31 17.87 8.92
N ARG A 379 -24.64 17.93 10.22
CA ARG A 379 -23.74 17.59 11.32
C ARG A 379 -24.32 16.42 12.09
N ALA A 380 -23.50 15.42 12.38
CA ALA A 380 -23.91 14.23 13.13
C ALA A 380 -22.77 13.70 13.97
N ARG A 381 -23.04 12.80 14.89
CA ARG A 381 -22.01 12.07 15.64
C ARG A 381 -21.28 11.09 14.72
N THR A 382 -19.97 11.17 14.71
CA THR A 382 -19.11 10.34 13.83
C THR A 382 -19.25 8.85 14.14
N ASP A 383 -19.22 8.47 15.41
CA ASP A 383 -19.30 7.09 15.88
C ASP A 383 -20.66 6.43 15.56
N GLU A 384 -21.75 7.15 15.76
CA GLU A 384 -23.11 6.68 15.43
C GLU A 384 -23.26 6.47 13.93
N LEU A 385 -22.81 7.43 13.14
CA LEU A 385 -22.87 7.35 11.67
C LEU A 385 -22.01 6.21 11.12
N ILE A 386 -20.78 6.02 11.61
CA ILE A 386 -19.91 4.90 11.22
C ILE A 386 -20.61 3.56 11.49
N ASN A 387 -21.21 3.42 12.67
CA ASN A 387 -21.89 2.19 13.07
C ASN A 387 -23.14 1.94 12.22
N SER A 388 -23.91 2.99 11.91
CA SER A 388 -25.10 2.90 11.04
C SER A 388 -24.68 2.56 9.59
N VAL A 389 -23.69 3.25 9.02
CA VAL A 389 -23.15 2.92 7.69
C VAL A 389 -22.69 1.47 7.63
N ARG A 390 -21.99 0.98 8.65
CA ARG A 390 -21.52 -0.41 8.71
C ARG A 390 -22.69 -1.39 8.69
N ARG A 391 -23.73 -1.16 9.48
CA ARG A 391 -24.92 -2.04 9.54
C ARG A 391 -25.71 -2.02 8.23
N VAL A 392 -26.06 -0.82 7.74
CA VAL A 392 -26.86 -0.67 6.52
C VAL A 392 -26.12 -1.18 5.28
N SER A 393 -24.79 -1.04 5.24
CA SER A 393 -23.97 -1.53 4.12
C SER A 393 -23.94 -3.05 3.99
N LEU A 394 -24.35 -3.82 5.01
CA LEU A 394 -24.38 -5.29 4.93
C LEU A 394 -25.36 -5.79 3.85
N VAL A 395 -26.38 -5.02 3.55
CA VAL A 395 -27.38 -5.36 2.52
C VAL A 395 -27.19 -4.58 1.22
N ALA A 396 -26.13 -3.78 1.11
CA ALA A 396 -25.84 -3.05 -0.11
C ALA A 396 -25.18 -3.97 -1.15
N GLU A 397 -25.74 -4.02 -2.36
CA GLU A 397 -25.10 -4.69 -3.48
C GLU A 397 -23.87 -3.91 -3.97
N ARG A 398 -22.96 -4.64 -4.60
CA ARG A 398 -21.84 -4.04 -5.31
C ARG A 398 -22.38 -3.11 -6.41
N ASN A 399 -22.05 -1.84 -6.36
CA ASN A 399 -22.49 -0.77 -7.28
C ASN A 399 -23.90 -0.19 -7.02
N THR A 400 -24.60 -0.60 -5.97
CA THR A 400 -25.79 0.13 -5.53
C THR A 400 -25.42 1.22 -4.53
N PRO A 401 -26.06 2.42 -4.61
CA PRO A 401 -25.76 3.47 -3.64
C PRO A 401 -26.39 3.17 -2.27
N LEU A 402 -25.62 3.42 -1.22
CA LEU A 402 -26.22 3.72 0.09
C LEU A 402 -26.88 5.08 -0.02
N ARG A 403 -28.18 5.13 0.27
CA ARG A 403 -28.98 6.35 0.21
C ARG A 403 -28.97 7.03 1.58
N MET A 404 -28.66 8.30 1.62
CA MET A 404 -28.79 9.15 2.78
C MET A 404 -29.91 10.15 2.51
N PHE A 405 -31.05 9.99 3.19
CA PHE A 405 -32.16 10.95 3.19
C PHE A 405 -31.85 11.99 4.24
N ILE A 406 -31.99 13.26 3.87
CA ILE A 406 -31.68 14.40 4.73
C ILE A 406 -32.98 15.04 5.14
N ASN A 407 -33.42 14.79 6.37
CA ASN A 407 -34.61 15.41 6.97
C ASN A 407 -34.21 16.71 7.70
N ASP A 408 -35.11 17.32 8.44
CA ASP A 408 -34.82 18.59 9.13
C ASP A 408 -33.95 18.39 10.39
N ASP A 409 -34.12 17.27 11.11
CA ASP A 409 -33.46 16.94 12.38
C ASP A 409 -32.76 15.60 12.40
N SER A 410 -32.70 14.93 11.28
CA SER A 410 -32.16 13.57 11.18
C SER A 410 -31.65 13.23 9.79
N VAL A 411 -30.80 12.23 9.70
CA VAL A 411 -30.45 11.56 8.44
C VAL A 411 -30.88 10.11 8.51
N ALA A 412 -31.52 9.61 7.47
CA ALA A 412 -31.89 8.21 7.34
C ALA A 412 -31.05 7.55 6.26
N LEU A 413 -30.29 6.52 6.65
CA LEU A 413 -29.51 5.68 5.74
C LEU A 413 -30.37 4.53 5.26
N SER A 414 -30.28 4.19 3.97
CA SER A 414 -31.00 3.06 3.39
C SER A 414 -30.19 2.37 2.32
N ALA A 415 -30.24 1.05 2.29
CA ALA A 415 -29.69 0.20 1.24
C ALA A 415 -30.60 -1.01 0.99
N ALA A 416 -30.55 -1.56 -0.22
CA ALA A 416 -31.31 -2.74 -0.59
C ALA A 416 -30.51 -3.62 -1.57
N THR A 417 -30.77 -4.93 -1.50
CA THR A 417 -30.28 -5.96 -2.44
C THR A 417 -31.49 -6.51 -3.17
N GLY A 418 -31.89 -5.89 -4.28
CA GLY A 418 -33.09 -6.28 -5.00
C GLY A 418 -34.29 -6.50 -4.07
N ASP A 419 -34.95 -7.65 -4.20
CA ASP A 419 -36.06 -8.06 -3.34
C ASP A 419 -35.63 -8.95 -2.15
N GLN A 420 -34.31 -9.21 -1.99
CA GLN A 420 -33.81 -10.17 -1.00
C GLN A 420 -33.66 -9.56 0.39
N ALA A 421 -33.16 -8.32 0.47
CA ALA A 421 -32.93 -7.65 1.75
C ALA A 421 -32.96 -6.14 1.59
N GLN A 422 -33.45 -5.47 2.63
CA GLN A 422 -33.37 -4.02 2.75
C GLN A 422 -33.04 -3.65 4.20
N ALA A 423 -32.32 -2.55 4.37
CA ALA A 423 -32.06 -1.95 5.67
C ALA A 423 -32.32 -0.47 5.61
N SER A 424 -32.83 0.08 6.72
CA SER A 424 -32.94 1.51 6.93
C SER A 424 -32.65 1.82 8.40
N GLU A 425 -31.91 2.89 8.63
CA GLU A 425 -31.61 3.36 9.98
C GLU A 425 -31.56 4.88 9.99
N ALA A 426 -32.21 5.52 10.96
CA ALA A 426 -32.16 6.95 11.16
C ALA A 426 -31.29 7.29 12.36
N ILE A 427 -30.53 8.38 12.25
CA ILE A 427 -29.71 8.97 13.31
C ILE A 427 -30.00 10.45 13.43
N GLU A 428 -29.84 10.97 14.63
CA GLU A 428 -30.00 12.41 14.91
C GLU A 428 -28.91 13.21 14.17
N ALA A 429 -29.32 14.33 13.60
CA ALA A 429 -28.43 15.21 12.88
C ALA A 429 -28.98 16.65 12.91
N VAL A 430 -28.09 17.62 12.93
CA VAL A 430 -28.46 19.02 12.68
C VAL A 430 -28.26 19.34 11.22
N VAL A 431 -29.33 19.78 10.60
CA VAL A 431 -29.35 20.13 9.18
C VAL A 431 -29.50 21.64 9.02
N THR A 432 -28.66 22.26 8.25
CA THR A 432 -28.66 23.70 8.00
C THR A 432 -28.80 23.97 6.51
N ASN A 433 -29.79 24.76 6.13
CA ASN A 433 -29.95 25.31 4.78
C ASN A 433 -29.24 26.65 4.71
N HIS A 434 -28.36 26.84 3.73
CA HIS A 434 -27.57 28.05 3.52
C HIS A 434 -28.13 28.94 2.41
N VAL A 435 -29.23 28.52 1.78
CA VAL A 435 -29.93 29.26 0.74
C VAL A 435 -31.43 29.32 1.08
N ASP A 436 -32.06 30.42 0.71
CA ASP A 436 -33.51 30.57 0.92
C ASP A 436 -34.29 29.70 -0.07
N GLY A 437 -35.47 29.22 0.37
CA GLY A 437 -36.39 28.41 -0.42
C GLY A 437 -36.30 26.90 -0.12
N GLU A 438 -36.91 26.11 -0.99
CA GLU A 438 -36.92 24.64 -0.85
C GLU A 438 -35.54 24.06 -0.94
N PRO A 439 -35.18 23.09 -0.08
CA PRO A 439 -33.87 22.48 -0.10
C PRO A 439 -33.58 21.80 -1.45
N THR A 440 -32.46 22.18 -2.08
CA THR A 440 -32.06 21.64 -3.38
C THR A 440 -31.62 20.19 -3.36
N ILE A 441 -31.27 19.66 -2.17
CA ILE A 441 -30.86 18.27 -1.97
C ILE A 441 -31.57 17.68 -0.74
N THR A 442 -32.42 16.68 -0.97
CA THR A 442 -33.15 15.94 0.08
C THR A 442 -32.62 14.52 0.25
N ALA A 443 -31.82 14.03 -0.72
CA ALA A 443 -31.21 12.72 -0.66
C ALA A 443 -29.87 12.70 -1.40
N ALA A 444 -28.92 11.94 -0.88
CA ALA A 444 -27.60 11.74 -1.45
C ALA A 444 -27.28 10.24 -1.58
N GLY A 445 -26.71 9.84 -2.72
CA GLY A 445 -26.25 8.47 -2.95
C GLY A 445 -24.75 8.36 -2.74
N PHE A 446 -24.31 7.49 -1.86
CA PHE A 446 -22.88 7.24 -1.61
C PHE A 446 -22.47 5.82 -2.04
N ASN A 447 -21.26 5.68 -2.50
CA ASN A 447 -20.62 4.37 -2.49
C ASN A 447 -20.35 4.01 -1.01
N PRO A 448 -20.85 2.85 -0.51
CA PRO A 448 -20.74 2.48 0.89
C PRO A 448 -19.29 2.43 1.40
N HIS A 449 -18.38 1.92 0.57
CA HIS A 449 -16.94 1.84 0.92
C HIS A 449 -16.30 3.23 1.00
N TYR A 450 -16.63 4.13 0.07
CA TYR A 450 -16.06 5.48 0.07
C TYR A 450 -16.53 6.29 1.27
N LEU A 451 -17.80 6.16 1.62
CA LEU A 451 -18.36 6.80 2.82
C LEU A 451 -17.74 6.23 4.10
N SER A 452 -17.62 4.90 4.19
CA SER A 452 -16.97 4.24 5.33
C SER A 452 -15.51 4.64 5.51
N ASP A 453 -14.76 4.71 4.40
CA ASP A 453 -13.35 5.12 4.42
C ASP A 453 -13.19 6.59 4.83
N ALA A 454 -14.05 7.49 4.33
CA ALA A 454 -14.03 8.90 4.68
C ALA A 454 -14.34 9.13 6.17
N LEU A 455 -15.39 8.46 6.69
CA LEU A 455 -15.75 8.55 8.11
C LEU A 455 -14.67 7.92 9.01
N GLY A 456 -14.10 6.78 8.61
CA GLY A 456 -13.02 6.12 9.35
C GLY A 456 -11.70 6.90 9.37
N ALA A 457 -11.55 7.87 8.46
CA ALA A 457 -10.40 8.77 8.42
C ALA A 457 -10.55 9.99 9.35
N LEU A 458 -11.74 10.26 9.90
CA LEU A 458 -11.97 11.33 10.86
C LEU A 458 -11.50 10.90 12.26
N ASP A 459 -10.89 11.84 12.99
CA ASP A 459 -10.50 11.68 14.40
C ASP A 459 -11.41 12.46 15.35
N THR A 460 -12.44 13.10 14.80
CA THR A 460 -13.31 14.03 15.50
C THR A 460 -14.58 13.37 15.96
N PRO A 461 -15.16 13.81 17.09
CA PRO A 461 -16.42 13.26 17.60
C PRO A 461 -17.62 13.53 16.70
N TYR A 462 -17.52 14.55 15.84
CA TYR A 462 -18.59 14.94 14.93
C TYR A 462 -18.08 15.04 13.50
N VAL A 463 -18.98 14.76 12.55
CA VAL A 463 -18.77 14.90 11.12
C VAL A 463 -19.63 16.01 10.55
N HIS A 464 -19.09 16.72 9.58
CA HIS A 464 -19.79 17.74 8.82
C HIS A 464 -19.78 17.40 7.33
N PHE A 465 -20.97 17.30 6.75
CA PHE A 465 -21.19 17.15 5.33
C PHE A 465 -21.61 18.47 4.70
N SER A 466 -20.96 18.85 3.61
CA SER A 466 -21.31 20.02 2.81
C SER A 466 -21.82 19.59 1.44
N PHE A 467 -23.07 19.91 1.14
CA PHE A 467 -23.75 19.58 -0.11
C PHE A 467 -24.01 20.85 -0.93
N THR A 468 -24.00 20.72 -2.28
CA THR A 468 -24.36 21.81 -3.20
C THR A 468 -25.65 21.52 -3.97
N ALA A 469 -25.70 20.42 -4.71
CA ALA A 469 -26.85 20.00 -5.50
C ALA A 469 -26.84 18.49 -5.74
N PRO A 470 -27.96 17.88 -6.15
CA PRO A 470 -28.02 16.45 -6.48
C PRO A 470 -26.96 16.04 -7.50
N GLY A 471 -26.23 14.95 -7.21
CA GLY A 471 -25.19 14.41 -8.08
C GLY A 471 -23.90 15.25 -8.17
N LYS A 472 -23.76 16.31 -7.39
CA LYS A 472 -22.50 17.05 -7.21
C LYS A 472 -21.68 16.44 -6.08
N PRO A 473 -20.34 16.70 -6.03
CA PRO A 473 -19.52 16.21 -4.94
C PRO A 473 -20.00 16.67 -3.58
N CYS A 474 -19.80 15.83 -2.57
CA CYS A 474 -20.01 16.13 -1.16
C CYS A 474 -18.65 16.27 -0.48
N LEU A 475 -18.43 17.34 0.28
CA LEU A 475 -17.28 17.53 1.15
C LEU A 475 -17.60 16.99 2.54
N VAL A 476 -16.69 16.20 3.09
CA VAL A 476 -16.74 15.62 4.44
C VAL A 476 -15.55 16.17 5.22
N THR A 477 -15.83 16.75 6.38
CA THR A 477 -14.82 17.31 7.29
C THR A 477 -15.15 16.91 8.73
N GLY A 478 -14.18 17.01 9.62
CA GLY A 478 -14.36 16.77 11.04
C GLY A 478 -14.81 18.01 11.80
N LEU A 479 -15.40 17.80 12.98
CA LEU A 479 -15.72 18.82 13.97
C LEU A 479 -15.30 18.32 15.36
N ASN A 480 -14.50 19.11 16.06
CA ASN A 480 -14.14 18.82 17.46
C ASN A 480 -15.24 19.22 18.44
N ASP A 481 -15.98 20.27 18.11
CA ASP A 481 -17.15 20.74 18.84
C ASP A 481 -18.35 20.77 17.89
N PHE A 482 -19.51 20.35 18.38
CA PHE A 482 -20.72 20.24 17.56
C PHE A 482 -21.15 21.57 16.93
N ASP A 483 -21.01 22.67 17.68
CA ASP A 483 -21.33 24.03 17.22
C ASP A 483 -20.12 24.75 16.62
N GLY A 484 -18.95 24.10 16.63
CA GLY A 484 -17.68 24.63 16.14
C GLY A 484 -17.62 24.78 14.62
N ASN A 485 -16.47 25.29 14.15
CA ASN A 485 -16.18 25.35 12.72
C ASN A 485 -15.59 24.01 12.25
N PRO A 486 -15.90 23.58 11.03
CA PRO A 486 -15.26 22.41 10.43
C PRO A 486 -13.75 22.55 10.36
N GLU A 487 -13.04 21.45 10.61
CA GLU A 487 -11.59 21.37 10.40
C GLU A 487 -11.24 21.67 8.95
N THR A 488 -10.14 22.37 8.75
CA THR A 488 -9.69 22.80 7.41
C THR A 488 -8.46 22.04 6.94
N ASP A 489 -7.74 21.41 7.86
CA ASP A 489 -6.50 20.69 7.60
C ASP A 489 -6.72 19.30 6.99
N TYR A 490 -7.89 18.67 7.28
CA TYR A 490 -8.35 17.46 6.60
C TYR A 490 -9.67 17.68 5.87
N ARG A 491 -9.68 17.35 4.59
CA ARG A 491 -10.84 17.49 3.70
C ARG A 491 -10.99 16.24 2.84
N HIS A 492 -12.17 15.64 2.84
CA HIS A 492 -12.48 14.47 2.03
C HIS A 492 -13.67 14.76 1.13
N VAL A 493 -13.52 14.59 -0.17
CA VAL A 493 -14.59 14.80 -1.15
C VAL A 493 -15.01 13.46 -1.75
N ILE A 494 -16.31 13.22 -1.80
CA ILE A 494 -16.91 12.03 -2.40
C ILE A 494 -17.82 12.44 -3.54
N MET A 495 -17.63 11.85 -4.72
CA MET A 495 -18.55 11.97 -5.85
C MET A 495 -19.82 11.20 -5.56
N LEU A 496 -20.97 11.88 -5.54
CA LEU A 496 -22.25 11.24 -5.26
C LEU A 496 -22.68 10.36 -6.44
N MET A 497 -23.23 9.20 -6.12
CA MET A 497 -23.85 8.29 -7.08
C MET A 497 -25.24 8.79 -7.45
N ARG A 498 -25.65 8.53 -8.68
CA ARG A 498 -27.03 8.82 -9.10
C ARG A 498 -27.99 7.92 -8.33
N LEU A 499 -29.01 8.51 -7.77
CA LEU A 499 -30.12 7.76 -7.20
C LEU A 499 -31.08 7.34 -8.33
N PRO A 500 -31.55 6.09 -8.34
CA PRO A 500 -32.65 5.73 -9.23
C PRO A 500 -33.88 6.56 -8.87
N SER A 501 -34.52 7.09 -9.91
CA SER A 501 -35.78 7.87 -9.82
C SER A 501 -36.92 7.00 -9.38
#